data_6e8100b56f7bec4382c363868c7b9ff8
#
_entry.id   6e8100b56f7bec4382c363868c7b9ff8
#
_cell.length_a   1.000
_cell.length_b   1.000
_cell.length_c   1.000
_cell.angle_alpha   90.00
_cell.angle_beta   90.00
_cell.angle_gamma   90.00
#
_symmetry.space_group_name_H-M   'P 1'
#
loop_
_entity.id
_entity.type
_entity.pdbx_description
1 polymer ?
#
loop_
_entity_poly.entity_id
_entity_poly.type
_entity_poly.pdbx_seq_one_letter_code
_entity_poly.pdbx_strand_id
1 'polypeptide(L)'
;MHILLIHQAFAALDEPGGTRHHELARSLVQRGHRLTIIASPISYLTGARRSDQHKFIVRTELEPGITLLRCNTYHALHRSFVHRLVSFFGFMVSSFIAGLQVRQVDLVWGTSPPIFQGVTAWLVARLKCIPFLFEVRDLWPEFAIAVGVLTNRTIIRMSLWLEGFLYRHADRVVINSPGFEAHVRRAGARQVELVPNGADPSMFDPADQGLAFRRQHDLEGKFVVMYAGAHGMSNDLGVLLEAARMLADDAHIQVVLLGDGKEKSNLQAQADAMHLGNVSFVASVPKQEMAAAIASADACVAILKPVEAYKTTYPNKVFDYMCAGRPVILAIDGVIREVVAAADCGIFIPPGEAQSLAQAVRTLVADPFHSREMGLNGRHFVETHFNRPQLAEKLALLMEGMLKE
;
A
#
# COMPACT_ATOMS: atom_id res chain seq x y z
N MET A 1 -17.52 0.27 20.19
CA MET A 1 -17.66 1.59 19.53
C MET A 1 -18.03 1.42 18.05
N HIS A 2 -18.61 2.48 17.45
CA HIS A 2 -18.86 2.57 16.02
C HIS A 2 -17.86 3.54 15.39
N ILE A 3 -16.96 3.03 14.56
CA ILE A 3 -15.89 3.79 13.89
C ILE A 3 -16.34 4.14 12.48
N LEU A 4 -16.22 5.41 12.10
CA LEU A 4 -16.45 5.89 10.74
C LEU A 4 -15.10 6.12 10.06
N LEU A 5 -14.73 5.24 9.14
CA LEU A 5 -13.51 5.37 8.33
C LEU A 5 -13.83 6.09 7.01
N ILE A 6 -13.11 7.18 6.70
CA ILE A 6 -13.17 7.86 5.41
C ILE A 6 -11.89 7.58 4.64
N HIS A 7 -11.99 6.71 3.63
CA HIS A 7 -10.86 6.23 2.83
C HIS A 7 -11.23 6.10 1.35
N GLN A 8 -10.96 7.14 0.55
CA GLN A 8 -11.34 7.18 -0.88
C GLN A 8 -10.83 5.98 -1.68
N ALA A 9 -9.56 5.59 -1.48
CA ALA A 9 -8.89 4.52 -2.22
C ALA A 9 -9.08 3.12 -1.60
N PHE A 10 -10.06 2.95 -0.71
CA PHE A 10 -10.31 1.67 -0.05
C PHE A 10 -10.52 0.54 -1.06
N ALA A 11 -9.83 -0.58 -0.83
CA ALA A 11 -10.02 -1.85 -1.54
C ALA A 11 -10.44 -2.94 -0.54
N ALA A 12 -11.44 -3.72 -0.91
CA ALA A 12 -11.83 -4.92 -0.19
C ALA A 12 -10.87 -6.09 -0.51
N LEU A 13 -10.91 -7.17 0.25
CA LEU A 13 -10.01 -8.32 0.07
C LEU A 13 -10.19 -9.04 -1.27
N ASP A 14 -11.38 -8.97 -1.83
CA ASP A 14 -11.76 -9.48 -3.16
C ASP A 14 -11.45 -8.49 -4.30
N GLU A 15 -10.86 -7.33 -3.98
CA GLU A 15 -10.51 -6.30 -4.95
C GLU A 15 -8.98 -6.13 -5.02
N PRO A 16 -8.41 -5.87 -6.22
CA PRO A 16 -7.00 -5.51 -6.33
C PRO A 16 -6.74 -4.13 -5.70
N GLY A 17 -5.69 -4.04 -4.89
CA GLY A 17 -5.30 -2.79 -4.21
C GLY A 17 -4.71 -2.99 -2.82
N GLY A 18 -4.55 -1.89 -2.10
CA GLY A 18 -4.07 -1.91 -0.72
C GLY A 18 -5.18 -2.25 0.26
N THR A 19 -5.19 -3.45 0.81
CA THR A 19 -6.25 -4.01 1.67
C THR A 19 -6.04 -3.79 3.16
N ARG A 20 -4.95 -3.11 3.56
CA ARG A 20 -4.61 -2.84 4.98
C ARG A 20 -5.83 -2.42 5.83
N HIS A 21 -6.68 -1.51 5.32
CA HIS A 21 -7.81 -1.02 6.08
C HIS A 21 -8.95 -2.03 6.20
N HIS A 22 -9.10 -2.93 5.23
CA HIS A 22 -10.05 -4.03 5.36
C HIS A 22 -9.57 -5.05 6.41
N GLU A 23 -8.29 -5.41 6.38
CA GLU A 23 -7.67 -6.32 7.35
C GLU A 23 -7.76 -5.76 8.78
N LEU A 24 -7.45 -4.45 8.97
CA LEU A 24 -7.62 -3.77 10.24
C LEU A 24 -9.10 -3.72 10.68
N ALA A 25 -10.03 -3.46 9.74
CA ALA A 25 -11.46 -3.43 10.03
C ALA A 25 -11.98 -4.78 10.54
N ARG A 26 -11.55 -5.89 9.94
CA ARG A 26 -11.90 -7.25 10.39
C ARG A 26 -11.45 -7.49 11.83
N SER A 27 -10.20 -7.14 12.14
CA SER A 27 -9.67 -7.31 13.50
C SER A 27 -10.39 -6.43 14.52
N LEU A 28 -10.76 -5.20 14.16
CA LEU A 28 -11.55 -4.30 15.01
C LEU A 28 -12.96 -4.86 15.27
N VAL A 29 -13.60 -5.46 14.25
CA VAL A 29 -14.92 -6.08 14.41
C VAL A 29 -14.86 -7.35 15.27
N GLN A 30 -13.82 -8.18 15.12
CA GLN A 30 -13.59 -9.34 15.98
C GLN A 30 -13.44 -8.95 17.46
N ARG A 31 -13.00 -7.72 17.73
CA ARG A 31 -12.91 -7.13 19.07
C ARG A 31 -14.25 -6.51 19.55
N GLY A 32 -15.32 -6.65 18.78
CA GLY A 32 -16.67 -6.16 19.15
C GLY A 32 -16.96 -4.71 18.73
N HIS A 33 -16.13 -4.11 17.86
CA HIS A 33 -16.42 -2.80 17.27
C HIS A 33 -17.27 -2.94 16.02
N ARG A 34 -17.87 -1.85 15.57
CA ARG A 34 -18.59 -1.75 14.30
C ARG A 34 -17.94 -0.69 13.43
N LEU A 35 -17.79 -0.96 12.14
CA LEU A 35 -17.19 -0.02 11.18
C LEU A 35 -18.17 0.35 10.07
N THR A 36 -18.20 1.64 9.76
CA THR A 36 -18.73 2.14 8.49
C THR A 36 -17.61 2.76 7.70
N ILE A 37 -17.36 2.25 6.49
CA ILE A 37 -16.29 2.71 5.61
C ILE A 37 -16.91 3.52 4.48
N ILE A 38 -16.45 4.75 4.27
CA ILE A 38 -16.82 5.60 3.13
C ILE A 38 -15.70 5.58 2.11
N ALA A 39 -15.99 5.12 0.90
CA ALA A 39 -15.02 4.94 -0.17
C ALA A 39 -15.52 5.43 -1.53
N SER A 40 -14.60 5.60 -2.49
CA SER A 40 -14.93 5.86 -3.89
C SER A 40 -15.38 4.58 -4.61
N PRO A 41 -16.31 4.67 -5.57
CA PRO A 41 -16.65 3.57 -6.46
C PRO A 41 -15.61 3.37 -7.56
N ILE A 42 -14.54 4.17 -7.61
CA ILE A 42 -13.52 4.14 -8.65
C ILE A 42 -12.26 3.50 -8.10
N SER A 43 -11.73 2.51 -8.82
CA SER A 43 -10.44 1.91 -8.51
C SER A 43 -9.32 2.95 -8.65
N TYR A 44 -8.53 3.11 -7.60
CA TYR A 44 -7.38 4.01 -7.63
C TYR A 44 -6.27 3.51 -8.58
N LEU A 45 -6.15 2.19 -8.74
CA LEU A 45 -5.15 1.57 -9.62
C LEU A 45 -5.48 1.73 -11.11
N THR A 46 -6.70 1.35 -11.49
CA THR A 46 -7.10 1.26 -12.90
C THR A 46 -7.93 2.44 -13.38
N GLY A 47 -8.49 3.25 -12.47
CA GLY A 47 -9.48 4.28 -12.79
C GLY A 47 -10.84 3.72 -13.20
N ALA A 48 -10.99 2.40 -13.24
CA ALA A 48 -12.25 1.74 -13.58
C ALA A 48 -13.29 1.86 -12.45
N ARG A 49 -14.56 1.83 -12.82
CA ARG A 49 -15.66 1.82 -11.87
C ARG A 49 -15.87 0.40 -11.33
N ARG A 50 -16.02 0.27 -10.01
CA ARG A 50 -16.19 -1.02 -9.29
C ARG A 50 -17.65 -1.49 -9.19
N SER A 51 -18.62 -0.65 -9.62
CA SER A 51 -20.05 -0.95 -9.54
C SER A 51 -20.80 -0.23 -10.64
N ASP A 52 -21.69 -0.93 -11.32
CA ASP A 52 -22.58 -0.37 -12.36
C ASP A 52 -23.73 0.46 -11.78
N GLN A 53 -23.88 0.51 -10.46
CA GLN A 53 -24.92 1.29 -9.82
C GLN A 53 -24.58 2.79 -9.85
N HIS A 54 -25.41 3.58 -10.53
CA HIS A 54 -25.28 5.05 -10.64
C HIS A 54 -25.90 5.83 -9.49
N LYS A 55 -26.16 5.17 -8.33
CA LYS A 55 -26.68 5.84 -7.14
C LYS A 55 -25.64 6.76 -6.52
N PHE A 56 -26.09 7.85 -5.88
CA PHE A 56 -25.21 8.80 -5.20
C PHE A 56 -24.42 8.16 -4.05
N ILE A 57 -25.06 7.25 -3.29
CA ILE A 57 -24.46 6.40 -2.27
C ILE A 57 -24.95 4.98 -2.48
N VAL A 58 -24.03 4.04 -2.60
CA VAL A 58 -24.31 2.59 -2.64
C VAL A 58 -23.84 2.00 -1.31
N ARG A 59 -24.76 1.36 -0.58
CA ARG A 59 -24.47 0.67 0.68
C ARG A 59 -24.33 -0.82 0.43
N THR A 60 -23.26 -1.41 0.96
CA THR A 60 -22.99 -2.85 0.93
C THR A 60 -22.50 -3.27 2.31
N GLU A 61 -22.94 -4.40 2.80
CA GLU A 61 -22.31 -5.05 3.94
C GLU A 61 -21.25 -6.00 3.42
N LEU A 62 -19.98 -5.71 3.72
CA LEU A 62 -18.85 -6.53 3.28
C LEU A 62 -18.75 -7.81 4.10
N GLU A 63 -18.86 -7.66 5.41
CA GLU A 63 -18.83 -8.71 6.43
C GLU A 63 -19.71 -8.25 7.61
N PRO A 64 -20.19 -9.16 8.47
CA PRO A 64 -20.94 -8.78 9.67
C PRO A 64 -20.17 -7.73 10.48
N GLY A 65 -20.77 -6.55 10.68
CA GLY A 65 -20.15 -5.43 11.41
C GLY A 65 -19.32 -4.46 10.54
N ILE A 66 -19.13 -4.74 9.25
CA ILE A 66 -18.42 -3.84 8.31
C ILE A 66 -19.37 -3.38 7.20
N THR A 67 -19.85 -2.14 7.28
CA THR A 67 -20.65 -1.52 6.24
C THR A 67 -19.78 -0.67 5.33
N LEU A 68 -19.87 -0.86 4.02
CA LEU A 68 -19.21 -0.03 3.00
C LEU A 68 -20.23 0.89 2.34
N LEU A 69 -19.92 2.20 2.30
CA LEU A 69 -20.66 3.22 1.56
C LEU A 69 -19.79 3.70 0.40
N ARG A 70 -20.13 3.31 -0.82
CA ARG A 70 -19.45 3.83 -2.01
C ARG A 70 -20.17 5.12 -2.45
N CYS A 71 -19.46 6.23 -2.28
CA CYS A 71 -19.96 7.56 -2.57
C CYS A 71 -19.52 8.03 -3.95
N ASN A 72 -20.48 8.50 -4.76
CA ASN A 72 -20.23 8.90 -6.14
C ASN A 72 -19.18 10.02 -6.23
N THR A 73 -18.35 9.94 -7.25
CA THR A 73 -17.32 10.91 -7.57
C THR A 73 -17.10 11.00 -9.08
N TYR A 74 -16.38 12.02 -9.52
CA TYR A 74 -16.07 12.21 -10.93
C TYR A 74 -15.11 11.13 -11.47
N HIS A 75 -15.41 10.55 -12.65
CA HIS A 75 -14.83 9.31 -13.16
C HIS A 75 -13.49 9.43 -13.91
N ALA A 76 -12.92 10.62 -14.07
CA ALA A 76 -11.72 10.80 -14.89
C ALA A 76 -10.43 10.96 -14.07
N LEU A 77 -10.22 10.09 -13.07
CA LEU A 77 -9.08 10.15 -12.12
C LEU A 77 -7.70 10.16 -12.82
N HIS A 78 -7.55 9.44 -13.93
CA HIS A 78 -6.27 9.29 -14.64
C HIS A 78 -6.10 10.22 -15.85
N ARG A 79 -7.12 11.04 -16.21
CA ARG A 79 -7.12 11.84 -17.44
C ARG A 79 -6.16 13.04 -17.35
N SER A 80 -6.19 13.81 -16.26
CA SER A 80 -5.27 14.93 -16.01
C SER A 80 -5.26 15.33 -14.53
N PHE A 81 -4.33 16.23 -14.16
CA PHE A 81 -4.26 16.78 -12.80
C PHE A 81 -5.57 17.48 -12.38
N VAL A 82 -6.15 18.29 -13.26
CA VAL A 82 -7.43 18.99 -12.98
C VAL A 82 -8.58 18.01 -12.76
N HIS A 83 -8.71 16.99 -13.61
CA HIS A 83 -9.72 15.96 -13.46
C HIS A 83 -9.55 15.18 -12.14
N ARG A 84 -8.32 14.97 -11.70
CA ARG A 84 -8.01 14.34 -10.41
C ARG A 84 -8.48 15.22 -9.25
N LEU A 85 -8.24 16.53 -9.31
CA LEU A 85 -8.74 17.47 -8.30
C LEU A 85 -10.27 17.49 -8.25
N VAL A 86 -10.94 17.55 -9.40
CA VAL A 86 -12.42 17.48 -9.48
C VAL A 86 -12.93 16.19 -8.86
N SER A 87 -12.26 15.05 -9.10
CA SER A 87 -12.61 13.78 -8.44
C SER A 87 -12.45 13.85 -6.92
N PHE A 88 -11.38 14.44 -6.42
CA PHE A 88 -11.16 14.58 -4.98
C PHE A 88 -12.21 15.49 -4.32
N PHE A 89 -12.53 16.64 -4.92
CA PHE A 89 -13.57 17.54 -4.42
C PHE A 89 -14.96 16.91 -4.51
N GLY A 90 -15.27 16.20 -5.60
CA GLY A 90 -16.53 15.45 -5.73
C GLY A 90 -16.68 14.41 -4.63
N PHE A 91 -15.60 13.69 -4.31
CA PHE A 91 -15.59 12.73 -3.21
C PHE A 91 -15.73 13.43 -1.84
N MET A 92 -15.09 14.59 -1.64
CA MET A 92 -15.24 15.36 -0.40
C MET A 92 -16.70 15.66 -0.12
N VAL A 93 -17.45 16.17 -1.13
CA VAL A 93 -18.87 16.53 -0.97
C VAL A 93 -19.71 15.29 -0.69
N SER A 94 -19.58 14.25 -1.51
CA SER A 94 -20.39 13.04 -1.38
C SER A 94 -20.09 12.28 -0.08
N SER A 95 -18.82 12.18 0.32
CA SER A 95 -18.41 11.55 1.57
C SER A 95 -18.81 12.34 2.81
N PHE A 96 -18.84 13.68 2.71
CA PHE A 96 -19.34 14.53 3.78
C PHE A 96 -20.83 14.31 4.04
N ILE A 97 -21.65 14.31 2.97
CA ILE A 97 -23.08 14.05 3.09
C ILE A 97 -23.32 12.64 3.67
N ALA A 98 -22.62 11.64 3.16
CA ALA A 98 -22.70 10.26 3.69
C ALA A 98 -22.28 10.19 5.16
N GLY A 99 -21.18 10.83 5.52
CA GLY A 99 -20.64 10.85 6.88
C GLY A 99 -21.61 11.46 7.89
N LEU A 100 -22.34 12.51 7.52
CA LEU A 100 -23.37 13.10 8.37
C LEU A 100 -24.57 12.17 8.57
N GLN A 101 -24.93 11.37 7.57
CA GLN A 101 -26.07 10.43 7.63
C GLN A 101 -25.79 9.21 8.48
N VAL A 102 -24.51 8.81 8.69
CA VAL A 102 -24.16 7.70 9.58
C VAL A 102 -24.44 8.10 11.03
N ARG A 103 -25.30 7.33 11.68
CA ARG A 103 -25.74 7.61 13.08
C ARG A 103 -24.91 6.83 14.10
N GLN A 104 -24.89 7.33 15.34
CA GLN A 104 -24.24 6.68 16.48
C GLN A 104 -22.75 6.35 16.20
N VAL A 105 -22.03 7.31 15.63
CA VAL A 105 -20.59 7.23 15.43
C VAL A 105 -19.89 7.74 16.68
N ASP A 106 -18.93 6.97 17.18
CA ASP A 106 -18.14 7.32 18.37
C ASP A 106 -16.79 7.95 18.01
N LEU A 107 -16.24 7.63 16.84
CA LEU A 107 -14.93 8.12 16.37
C LEU A 107 -14.90 8.21 14.85
N VAL A 108 -14.28 9.28 14.31
CA VAL A 108 -13.97 9.40 12.87
C VAL A 108 -12.50 9.10 12.65
N TRP A 109 -12.24 8.17 11.74
CA TRP A 109 -10.91 7.82 11.25
C TRP A 109 -10.73 8.30 9.80
N GLY A 110 -9.94 9.36 9.62
CA GLY A 110 -9.56 9.86 8.31
C GLY A 110 -8.19 9.37 7.91
N THR A 111 -7.93 9.22 6.61
CA THR A 111 -6.63 8.78 6.09
C THR A 111 -6.06 9.74 5.04
N SER A 112 -4.76 9.67 4.76
CA SER A 112 -4.07 10.33 3.65
C SER A 112 -3.09 9.36 2.99
N PRO A 113 -2.83 9.42 1.66
CA PRO A 113 -3.48 10.25 0.64
C PRO A 113 -4.83 9.69 0.15
N PRO A 114 -5.64 10.51 -0.56
CA PRO A 114 -5.50 11.94 -0.78
C PRO A 114 -5.81 12.74 0.49
N ILE A 115 -5.09 13.84 0.72
CA ILE A 115 -5.26 14.65 1.94
C ILE A 115 -6.66 15.27 2.09
N PHE A 116 -7.35 15.51 0.98
CA PHE A 116 -8.68 16.15 0.93
C PHE A 116 -9.74 15.37 1.71
N GLN A 117 -9.67 14.04 1.74
CA GLN A 117 -10.58 13.23 2.57
C GLN A 117 -10.38 13.46 4.07
N GLY A 118 -9.18 13.89 4.49
CA GLY A 118 -8.92 14.30 5.86
C GLY A 118 -9.73 15.53 6.28
N VAL A 119 -9.96 16.48 5.35
CA VAL A 119 -10.84 17.63 5.60
C VAL A 119 -12.28 17.16 5.87
N THR A 120 -12.77 16.24 5.06
CA THR A 120 -14.11 15.66 5.28
C THR A 120 -14.20 14.97 6.63
N ALA A 121 -13.19 14.16 6.99
CA ALA A 121 -13.15 13.45 8.27
C ALA A 121 -13.15 14.44 9.45
N TRP A 122 -12.32 15.47 9.40
CA TRP A 122 -12.27 16.53 10.40
C TRP A 122 -13.62 17.27 10.54
N LEU A 123 -14.24 17.67 9.42
CA LEU A 123 -15.54 18.36 9.45
C LEU A 123 -16.64 17.50 10.05
N VAL A 124 -16.73 16.22 9.65
CA VAL A 124 -17.72 15.28 10.20
C VAL A 124 -17.51 15.07 11.69
N ALA A 125 -16.27 14.89 12.14
CA ALA A 125 -15.94 14.74 13.56
C ALA A 125 -16.33 15.98 14.37
N ARG A 126 -16.01 17.18 13.87
CA ARG A 126 -16.38 18.46 14.53
C ARG A 126 -17.89 18.66 14.64
N LEU A 127 -18.65 18.38 13.56
CA LEU A 127 -20.11 18.55 13.57
C LEU A 127 -20.82 17.52 14.44
N LYS A 128 -20.22 16.34 14.61
CA LYS A 128 -20.75 15.30 15.50
C LYS A 128 -20.21 15.41 16.94
N CYS A 129 -19.28 16.32 17.20
CA CYS A 129 -18.60 16.49 18.49
C CYS A 129 -17.96 15.18 19.01
N ILE A 130 -17.23 14.47 18.13
CA ILE A 130 -16.57 13.20 18.42
C ILE A 130 -15.09 13.25 18.05
N PRO A 131 -14.23 12.38 18.61
CA PRO A 131 -12.80 12.35 18.33
C PRO A 131 -12.47 12.12 16.86
N PHE A 132 -11.37 12.77 16.41
CA PHE A 132 -10.80 12.65 15.07
C PHE A 132 -9.40 12.02 15.12
N LEU A 133 -9.29 10.81 14.62
CA LEU A 133 -8.02 10.14 14.35
C LEU A 133 -7.63 10.34 12.90
N PHE A 134 -6.40 10.81 12.65
CA PHE A 134 -5.88 11.02 11.30
C PHE A 134 -4.70 10.11 11.01
N GLU A 135 -4.83 9.22 10.02
CA GLU A 135 -3.77 8.30 9.62
C GLU A 135 -3.00 8.82 8.41
N VAL A 136 -1.69 8.95 8.57
CA VAL A 136 -0.73 9.37 7.53
C VAL A 136 -0.05 8.12 6.98
N ARG A 137 -0.39 7.77 5.73
CA ARG A 137 0.15 6.59 5.05
C ARG A 137 1.29 6.90 4.11
N ASP A 138 1.32 8.12 3.61
CA ASP A 138 2.39 8.70 2.80
C ASP A 138 2.52 10.19 3.14
N LEU A 139 3.72 10.75 3.08
CA LEU A 139 3.96 12.17 3.27
C LEU A 139 3.52 12.95 2.02
N TRP A 140 2.28 13.41 2.04
CA TRP A 140 1.74 14.27 1.00
C TRP A 140 1.61 15.69 1.55
N PRO A 141 2.13 16.75 0.91
CA PRO A 141 2.54 16.83 -0.50
C PRO A 141 4.01 16.48 -0.78
N GLU A 142 4.83 16.14 0.21
CA GLU A 142 6.28 15.97 0.06
C GLU A 142 6.65 14.97 -1.06
N PHE A 143 6.00 13.80 -1.09
CA PHE A 143 6.26 12.80 -2.14
C PHE A 143 5.87 13.29 -3.54
N ALA A 144 4.77 14.04 -3.67
CA ALA A 144 4.35 14.60 -4.95
C ALA A 144 5.31 15.70 -5.45
N ILE A 145 5.91 16.46 -4.54
CA ILE A 145 6.94 17.46 -4.82
C ILE A 145 8.23 16.77 -5.26
N ALA A 146 8.67 15.77 -4.50
CA ALA A 146 9.91 15.05 -4.72
C ALA A 146 9.98 14.34 -6.08
N VAL A 147 8.84 13.84 -6.59
CA VAL A 147 8.75 13.23 -7.93
C VAL A 147 8.37 14.22 -9.03
N GLY A 148 8.29 15.51 -8.74
CA GLY A 148 8.01 16.56 -9.73
C GLY A 148 6.56 16.61 -10.24
N VAL A 149 5.62 15.91 -9.60
CA VAL A 149 4.19 15.97 -9.95
C VAL A 149 3.55 17.26 -9.48
N LEU A 150 4.02 17.82 -8.38
CA LEU A 150 3.56 19.07 -7.80
C LEU A 150 4.69 20.11 -7.84
N THR A 151 4.60 21.07 -8.78
CA THR A 151 5.65 22.08 -9.02
C THR A 151 5.20 23.52 -8.76
N ASN A 152 3.89 23.79 -8.79
CA ASN A 152 3.35 25.13 -8.56
C ASN A 152 3.53 25.56 -7.10
N ARG A 153 4.30 26.64 -6.87
CA ARG A 153 4.65 27.14 -5.53
C ARG A 153 3.43 27.50 -4.67
N THR A 154 2.37 28.04 -5.29
CA THR A 154 1.16 28.43 -4.56
C THR A 154 0.40 27.17 -4.09
N ILE A 155 0.25 26.18 -4.96
CA ILE A 155 -0.41 24.92 -4.63
C ILE A 155 0.42 24.18 -3.57
N ILE A 156 1.75 24.16 -3.68
CA ILE A 156 2.63 23.59 -2.66
C ILE A 156 2.38 24.24 -1.30
N ARG A 157 2.40 25.57 -1.24
CA ARG A 157 2.18 26.30 0.02
C ARG A 157 0.80 26.02 0.62
N MET A 158 -0.24 26.00 -0.20
CA MET A 158 -1.60 25.64 0.24
C MET A 158 -1.68 24.20 0.74
N SER A 159 -1.00 23.27 0.08
CA SER A 159 -0.97 21.86 0.46
C SER A 159 -0.23 21.65 1.80
N LEU A 160 0.90 22.30 2.01
CA LEU A 160 1.64 22.27 3.28
C LEU A 160 0.84 22.91 4.41
N TRP A 161 0.12 24.01 4.13
CA TRP A 161 -0.80 24.61 5.10
C TRP A 161 -1.91 23.65 5.49
N LEU A 162 -2.53 22.99 4.51
CA LEU A 162 -3.62 22.02 4.72
C LEU A 162 -3.13 20.80 5.53
N GLU A 163 -1.94 20.28 5.20
CA GLU A 163 -1.28 19.21 5.93
C GLU A 163 -1.12 19.61 7.41
N GLY A 164 -0.45 20.73 7.67
CA GLY A 164 -0.26 21.22 9.04
C GLY A 164 -1.56 21.56 9.75
N PHE A 165 -2.60 22.01 9.02
CA PHE A 165 -3.93 22.20 9.59
C PHE A 165 -4.51 20.89 10.11
N LEU A 166 -4.50 19.83 9.30
CA LEU A 166 -5.06 18.53 9.69
C LEU A 166 -4.29 17.91 10.86
N TYR A 167 -2.97 17.98 10.83
CA TYR A 167 -2.13 17.45 11.92
C TYR A 167 -2.38 18.16 13.26
N ARG A 168 -2.55 19.48 13.25
CA ARG A 168 -2.84 20.25 14.46
C ARG A 168 -4.25 20.03 15.05
N HIS A 169 -5.21 19.66 14.18
CA HIS A 169 -6.61 19.50 14.56
C HIS A 169 -7.05 18.03 14.75
N ALA A 170 -6.17 17.09 14.49
CA ALA A 170 -6.37 15.70 14.86
C ALA A 170 -6.13 15.51 16.36
N ASP A 171 -7.01 14.76 17.02
CA ASP A 171 -6.84 14.40 18.44
C ASP A 171 -5.70 13.40 18.59
N ARG A 172 -5.54 12.51 17.59
CA ARG A 172 -4.39 11.61 17.41
C ARG A 172 -4.00 11.55 15.95
N VAL A 173 -2.68 11.52 15.68
CA VAL A 173 -2.13 11.23 14.36
C VAL A 173 -1.48 9.85 14.41
N VAL A 174 -1.90 8.94 13.52
CA VAL A 174 -1.28 7.63 13.36
C VAL A 174 -0.42 7.64 12.12
N ILE A 175 0.80 7.12 12.23
CA ILE A 175 1.74 6.95 11.12
C ILE A 175 1.99 5.45 10.89
N ASN A 176 2.21 5.06 9.63
CA ASN A 176 2.48 3.67 9.25
C ASN A 176 3.97 3.38 9.00
N SER A 177 4.82 4.38 9.20
CA SER A 177 6.28 4.26 9.12
C SER A 177 6.94 5.17 10.16
N PRO A 178 7.98 4.70 10.86
CA PRO A 178 8.70 5.52 11.84
C PRO A 178 9.39 6.72 11.19
N GLY A 179 9.78 6.60 9.92
CA GLY A 179 10.40 7.69 9.18
C GLY A 179 9.51 8.93 8.99
N PHE A 180 8.19 8.82 9.21
CA PHE A 180 7.27 9.95 9.10
C PHE A 180 7.20 10.80 10.35
N GLU A 181 7.62 10.29 11.52
CA GLU A 181 7.40 10.93 12.81
C GLU A 181 7.98 12.35 12.89
N ALA A 182 9.23 12.52 12.48
CA ALA A 182 9.90 13.81 12.53
C ALA A 182 9.22 14.86 11.66
N HIS A 183 8.73 14.48 10.46
CA HIS A 183 8.00 15.37 9.56
C HIS A 183 6.65 15.76 10.14
N VAL A 184 5.86 14.79 10.58
CA VAL A 184 4.50 14.97 11.09
C VAL A 184 4.50 15.86 12.35
N ARG A 185 5.48 15.64 13.28
CA ARG A 185 5.66 16.49 14.46
C ARG A 185 6.04 17.93 14.09
N ARG A 186 6.99 18.12 13.17
CA ARG A 186 7.38 19.46 12.68
C ARG A 186 6.22 20.20 12.02
N ALA A 187 5.34 19.48 11.30
CA ALA A 187 4.15 20.04 10.67
C ALA A 187 3.02 20.37 11.66
N GLY A 188 3.15 19.97 12.94
CA GLY A 188 2.29 20.44 14.02
C GLY A 188 1.44 19.39 14.71
N ALA A 189 1.63 18.10 14.44
CA ALA A 189 0.96 17.03 15.18
C ALA A 189 1.42 17.02 16.65
N ARG A 190 0.45 16.98 17.58
CA ARG A 190 0.71 16.99 19.02
C ARG A 190 0.93 15.59 19.59
N GLN A 191 0.11 14.66 19.14
CA GLN A 191 0.14 13.26 19.58
C GLN A 191 0.28 12.36 18.36
N VAL A 192 1.41 11.68 18.28
CA VAL A 192 1.78 10.83 17.14
C VAL A 192 2.02 9.41 17.63
N GLU A 193 1.34 8.47 17.01
CA GLU A 193 1.39 7.05 17.33
C GLU A 193 1.82 6.24 16.12
N LEU A 194 2.75 5.30 16.31
CA LEU A 194 3.20 4.41 15.26
C LEU A 194 2.35 3.13 15.26
N VAL A 195 1.59 2.92 14.20
CA VAL A 195 0.96 1.63 13.86
C VAL A 195 1.49 1.23 12.48
N PRO A 196 2.64 0.53 12.42
CA PRO A 196 3.36 0.32 11.17
C PRO A 196 2.58 -0.51 10.16
N ASN A 197 3.06 -0.50 8.92
CA ASN A 197 2.68 -1.52 7.96
C ASN A 197 3.18 -2.89 8.46
N GLY A 198 2.54 -3.95 8.00
CA GLY A 198 2.83 -5.32 8.37
C GLY A 198 2.02 -6.27 7.48
N ALA A 199 2.00 -7.54 7.79
CA ALA A 199 1.18 -8.53 7.10
C ALA A 199 0.45 -9.45 8.08
N ASP A 200 -0.61 -10.08 7.61
CA ASP A 200 -1.33 -11.11 8.38
C ASP A 200 -0.71 -12.48 8.06
N PRO A 201 -0.04 -13.12 9.03
CA PRO A 201 0.60 -14.42 8.82
C PRO A 201 -0.39 -15.53 8.44
N SER A 202 -1.66 -15.41 8.81
CA SER A 202 -2.67 -16.42 8.47
C SER A 202 -3.05 -16.44 6.98
N MET A 203 -2.70 -15.38 6.24
CA MET A 203 -2.97 -15.27 4.80
C MET A 203 -1.88 -15.92 3.93
N PHE A 204 -0.74 -16.30 4.50
CA PHE A 204 0.41 -16.79 3.77
C PHE A 204 0.93 -18.10 4.39
N ASP A 205 1.11 -19.12 3.57
CA ASP A 205 1.80 -20.35 3.95
C ASP A 205 3.22 -20.35 3.36
N PRO A 206 4.29 -20.30 4.18
CA PRO A 206 5.67 -20.33 3.68
C PRO A 206 6.03 -21.65 2.97
N ALA A 207 5.29 -22.73 3.23
CA ALA A 207 5.49 -24.03 2.58
C ALA A 207 4.82 -24.12 1.20
N ASP A 208 3.87 -23.21 0.90
CA ASP A 208 3.25 -23.14 -0.43
C ASP A 208 4.29 -22.74 -1.48
N GLN A 209 4.30 -23.45 -2.59
CA GLN A 209 5.18 -23.21 -3.74
C GLN A 209 4.46 -22.56 -4.92
N GLY A 210 3.18 -22.20 -4.75
CA GLY A 210 2.38 -21.55 -5.80
C GLY A 210 2.28 -22.36 -7.09
N LEU A 211 2.25 -23.69 -7.00
CA LEU A 211 2.33 -24.58 -8.18
C LEU A 211 1.21 -24.33 -9.19
N ALA A 212 0.02 -23.96 -8.72
CA ALA A 212 -1.10 -23.63 -9.60
C ALA A 212 -0.81 -22.36 -10.41
N PHE A 213 -0.28 -21.33 -9.76
CA PHE A 213 0.12 -20.08 -10.40
C PHE A 213 1.29 -20.30 -11.36
N ARG A 214 2.31 -21.12 -10.98
CA ARG A 214 3.43 -21.47 -11.86
C ARG A 214 2.95 -22.13 -13.15
N ARG A 215 2.04 -23.12 -13.06
CA ARG A 215 1.45 -23.79 -14.24
C ARG A 215 0.65 -22.84 -15.12
N GLN A 216 -0.17 -21.98 -14.51
CA GLN A 216 -1.00 -21.03 -15.24
C GLN A 216 -0.18 -20.02 -16.06
N HIS A 217 1.05 -19.71 -15.61
CA HIS A 217 1.89 -18.67 -16.19
C HIS A 217 3.21 -19.21 -16.80
N ASP A 218 3.31 -20.51 -17.07
CA ASP A 218 4.46 -21.18 -17.69
C ASP A 218 5.79 -20.94 -16.93
N LEU A 219 5.72 -20.98 -15.58
CA LEU A 219 6.86 -20.72 -14.68
C LEU A 219 7.48 -22.01 -14.11
N GLU A 220 7.03 -23.19 -14.54
CA GLU A 220 7.55 -24.47 -14.05
C GLU A 220 9.03 -24.63 -14.44
N GLY A 221 9.85 -25.07 -13.48
CA GLY A 221 11.30 -25.23 -13.67
C GLY A 221 12.09 -23.92 -13.76
N LYS A 222 11.45 -22.76 -13.54
CA LYS A 222 12.12 -21.45 -13.54
C LYS A 222 12.45 -20.99 -12.13
N PHE A 223 13.53 -20.23 -12.00
CA PHE A 223 13.76 -19.36 -10.84
C PHE A 223 12.99 -18.06 -11.05
N VAL A 224 11.94 -17.85 -10.27
CA VAL A 224 11.00 -16.75 -10.44
C VAL A 224 11.37 -15.56 -9.55
N VAL A 225 11.74 -14.45 -10.19
CA VAL A 225 11.96 -13.16 -9.54
C VAL A 225 10.70 -12.31 -9.71
N MET A 226 9.96 -12.07 -8.63
CA MET A 226 8.67 -11.41 -8.71
C MET A 226 8.68 -9.98 -8.14
N TYR A 227 8.11 -9.07 -8.90
CA TYR A 227 7.60 -7.80 -8.38
C TYR A 227 6.08 -7.86 -8.33
N ALA A 228 5.47 -7.68 -7.15
CA ALA A 228 4.02 -7.61 -6.99
C ALA A 228 3.60 -6.22 -6.48
N GLY A 229 2.78 -5.50 -7.27
CA GLY A 229 2.28 -4.19 -6.87
C GLY A 229 1.96 -3.24 -8.01
N ALA A 230 1.75 -1.97 -7.67
CA ALA A 230 1.42 -0.94 -8.65
C ALA A 230 2.57 -0.69 -9.65
N HIS A 231 2.25 -0.65 -10.94
CA HIS A 231 3.17 -0.19 -11.99
C HIS A 231 3.07 1.33 -12.11
N GLY A 232 3.58 2.02 -11.08
CA GLY A 232 3.54 3.47 -10.95
C GLY A 232 4.89 4.13 -11.13
N MET A 233 4.88 5.45 -11.35
CA MET A 233 6.10 6.25 -11.61
C MET A 233 7.15 6.17 -10.49
N SER A 234 6.74 5.87 -9.26
CA SER A 234 7.63 5.79 -8.10
C SER A 234 8.39 4.46 -7.99
N ASN A 235 7.94 3.40 -8.68
CA ASN A 235 8.44 2.03 -8.47
C ASN A 235 9.64 1.65 -9.35
N ASP A 236 10.18 2.55 -10.12
CA ASP A 236 11.43 2.40 -10.90
C ASP A 236 11.61 1.06 -11.64
N LEU A 237 10.51 0.53 -12.22
CA LEU A 237 10.48 -0.81 -12.81
C LEU A 237 11.32 -0.93 -14.10
N GLY A 238 11.74 0.19 -14.69
CA GLY A 238 12.71 0.19 -15.78
C GLY A 238 14.05 -0.43 -15.37
N VAL A 239 14.49 -0.21 -14.12
CA VAL A 239 15.69 -0.83 -13.55
C VAL A 239 15.55 -2.36 -13.49
N LEU A 240 14.35 -2.86 -13.18
CA LEU A 240 14.09 -4.31 -13.18
C LEU A 240 14.13 -4.90 -14.60
N LEU A 241 13.66 -4.17 -15.63
CA LEU A 241 13.77 -4.59 -17.03
C LEU A 241 15.24 -4.63 -17.49
N GLU A 242 16.04 -3.63 -17.12
CA GLU A 242 17.49 -3.64 -17.42
C GLU A 242 18.22 -4.78 -16.72
N ALA A 243 17.86 -5.10 -15.46
CA ALA A 243 18.40 -6.28 -14.78
C ALA A 243 17.96 -7.59 -15.47
N ALA A 244 16.72 -7.70 -15.92
CA ALA A 244 16.24 -8.84 -16.69
C ALA A 244 17.02 -9.03 -18.00
N ARG A 245 17.38 -7.93 -18.69
CA ARG A 245 18.25 -7.97 -19.87
C ARG A 245 19.64 -8.54 -19.57
N MET A 246 20.21 -8.20 -18.41
CA MET A 246 21.51 -8.73 -17.96
C MET A 246 21.46 -10.19 -17.51
N LEU A 247 20.24 -10.72 -17.28
CA LEU A 247 19.97 -12.10 -16.86
C LEU A 247 19.46 -12.98 -18.02
N ALA A 248 19.35 -12.43 -19.23
CA ALA A 248 18.76 -13.14 -20.38
C ALA A 248 19.64 -14.29 -20.91
N ASP A 249 20.90 -14.37 -20.49
CA ASP A 249 21.82 -15.47 -20.73
C ASP A 249 21.46 -16.75 -19.94
N ASP A 250 20.68 -16.67 -18.87
CA ASP A 250 20.20 -17.80 -18.09
C ASP A 250 18.70 -18.02 -18.35
N ALA A 251 18.41 -19.02 -19.19
CA ALA A 251 17.03 -19.38 -19.55
C ALA A 251 16.19 -19.90 -18.37
N HIS A 252 16.79 -20.22 -17.23
CA HIS A 252 16.08 -20.62 -16.02
C HIS A 252 15.54 -19.46 -15.21
N ILE A 253 16.03 -18.23 -15.40
CA ILE A 253 15.57 -17.06 -14.67
C ILE A 253 14.39 -16.40 -15.37
N GLN A 254 13.27 -16.22 -14.66
CA GLN A 254 12.09 -15.53 -15.15
C GLN A 254 11.73 -14.37 -14.22
N VAL A 255 11.59 -13.17 -14.79
CA VAL A 255 11.14 -11.98 -14.07
C VAL A 255 9.64 -11.80 -14.29
N VAL A 256 8.87 -11.70 -13.21
CA VAL A 256 7.42 -11.54 -13.25
C VAL A 256 7.03 -10.19 -12.66
N LEU A 257 6.38 -9.34 -13.46
CA LEU A 257 5.77 -8.09 -13.03
C LEU A 257 4.26 -8.30 -12.86
N LEU A 258 3.84 -8.61 -11.62
CA LEU A 258 2.45 -8.81 -11.27
C LEU A 258 1.85 -7.49 -10.78
N GLY A 259 0.83 -7.00 -11.48
CA GLY A 259 0.14 -5.77 -11.09
C GLY A 259 -0.40 -4.97 -12.24
N ASP A 260 -0.84 -3.76 -11.91
CA ASP A 260 -1.36 -2.78 -12.85
C ASP A 260 -0.94 -1.36 -12.47
N GLY A 261 -1.11 -0.43 -13.40
CA GLY A 261 -0.81 0.96 -13.17
C GLY A 261 -0.49 1.74 -14.44
N LYS A 262 -0.29 3.03 -14.27
CA LYS A 262 -0.14 3.98 -15.38
C LYS A 262 1.08 3.68 -16.27
N GLU A 263 2.13 3.10 -15.71
CA GLU A 263 3.38 2.81 -16.45
C GLU A 263 3.38 1.42 -17.13
N LYS A 264 2.36 0.57 -16.91
CA LYS A 264 2.35 -0.81 -17.40
C LYS A 264 2.56 -0.91 -18.91
N SER A 265 1.80 -0.15 -19.70
CA SER A 265 1.91 -0.18 -21.17
C SER A 265 3.28 0.32 -21.66
N ASN A 266 3.85 1.31 -20.98
CA ASN A 266 5.18 1.81 -21.28
C ASN A 266 6.27 0.78 -20.95
N LEU A 267 6.15 0.08 -19.82
CA LEU A 267 7.06 -1.00 -19.43
C LEU A 267 6.99 -2.20 -20.39
N GLN A 268 5.79 -2.55 -20.86
CA GLN A 268 5.61 -3.59 -21.87
C GLN A 268 6.30 -3.22 -23.18
N ALA A 269 6.08 -1.99 -23.68
CA ALA A 269 6.75 -1.50 -24.89
C ALA A 269 8.29 -1.46 -24.73
N GLN A 270 8.81 -1.14 -23.55
CA GLN A 270 10.26 -1.20 -23.27
C GLN A 270 10.77 -2.64 -23.30
N ALA A 271 10.06 -3.59 -22.68
CA ALA A 271 10.44 -5.00 -22.67
C ALA A 271 10.45 -5.60 -24.10
N ASP A 272 9.45 -5.25 -24.92
CA ASP A 272 9.36 -5.65 -26.32
C ASP A 272 10.53 -5.07 -27.14
N ALA A 273 10.85 -3.78 -26.96
CA ALA A 273 11.97 -3.11 -27.65
C ALA A 273 13.34 -3.70 -27.26
N MET A 274 13.47 -4.21 -26.03
CA MET A 274 14.66 -4.92 -25.54
C MET A 274 14.68 -6.40 -25.90
N HIS A 275 13.62 -6.94 -26.52
CA HIS A 275 13.45 -8.37 -26.84
C HIS A 275 13.58 -9.29 -25.61
N LEU A 276 12.98 -8.92 -24.48
CA LEU A 276 13.08 -9.66 -23.22
C LEU A 276 12.14 -10.88 -23.20
N GLY A 277 12.64 -12.05 -23.58
CA GLY A 277 11.90 -13.33 -23.48
C GLY A 277 11.76 -13.87 -22.04
N ASN A 278 12.56 -13.34 -21.11
CA ASN A 278 12.58 -13.71 -19.70
C ASN A 278 11.77 -12.75 -18.79
N VAL A 279 10.84 -11.98 -19.36
CA VAL A 279 9.96 -11.07 -18.61
C VAL A 279 8.49 -11.39 -18.89
N SER A 280 7.69 -11.54 -17.85
CA SER A 280 6.25 -11.76 -17.95
C SER A 280 5.48 -10.66 -17.19
N PHE A 281 4.42 -10.14 -17.83
CA PHE A 281 3.49 -9.18 -17.21
C PHE A 281 2.18 -9.87 -16.86
N VAL A 282 1.88 -9.97 -15.57
CA VAL A 282 0.64 -10.53 -15.05
C VAL A 282 -0.28 -9.41 -14.57
N ALA A 283 -1.59 -9.56 -14.79
CA ALA A 283 -2.58 -8.61 -14.29
C ALA A 283 -2.63 -8.59 -12.76
N SER A 284 -3.12 -7.48 -12.19
CA SER A 284 -3.35 -7.40 -10.75
C SER A 284 -4.40 -8.42 -10.31
N VAL A 285 -4.13 -9.09 -9.19
CA VAL A 285 -5.04 -10.08 -8.59
C VAL A 285 -5.60 -9.55 -7.25
N PRO A 286 -6.75 -10.04 -6.78
CA PRO A 286 -7.24 -9.80 -5.43
C PRO A 286 -6.26 -10.25 -4.35
N LYS A 287 -6.37 -9.69 -3.14
CA LYS A 287 -5.47 -10.04 -2.03
C LYS A 287 -5.52 -11.53 -1.68
N GLN A 288 -6.67 -12.16 -1.81
CA GLN A 288 -6.85 -13.59 -1.55
C GLN A 288 -6.00 -14.48 -2.48
N GLU A 289 -5.80 -14.05 -3.73
CA GLU A 289 -4.98 -14.76 -4.72
C GLU A 289 -3.49 -14.36 -4.65
N MET A 290 -3.18 -13.22 -4.00
CA MET A 290 -1.83 -12.69 -3.89
C MET A 290 -0.90 -13.64 -3.12
N ALA A 291 -1.42 -14.37 -2.13
CA ALA A 291 -0.63 -15.35 -1.38
C ALA A 291 -0.08 -16.45 -2.30
N ALA A 292 -0.92 -17.06 -3.12
CA ALA A 292 -0.49 -18.07 -4.09
C ALA A 292 0.45 -17.51 -5.17
N ALA A 293 0.21 -16.26 -5.60
CA ALA A 293 1.09 -15.59 -6.55
C ALA A 293 2.49 -15.36 -5.95
N ILE A 294 2.60 -14.79 -4.74
CA ILE A 294 3.88 -14.57 -4.07
C ILE A 294 4.54 -15.93 -3.73
N ALA A 295 3.77 -16.94 -3.35
CA ALA A 295 4.27 -18.29 -3.10
C ALA A 295 4.95 -18.92 -4.32
N SER A 296 4.58 -18.51 -5.54
CA SER A 296 5.22 -18.97 -6.78
C SER A 296 6.61 -18.36 -7.03
N ALA A 297 6.99 -17.32 -6.30
CA ALA A 297 8.29 -16.68 -6.46
C ALA A 297 9.38 -17.42 -5.67
N ASP A 298 10.61 -17.40 -6.19
CA ASP A 298 11.82 -17.82 -5.48
C ASP A 298 12.49 -16.63 -4.80
N ALA A 299 12.31 -15.41 -5.35
CA ALA A 299 12.70 -14.16 -4.73
C ALA A 299 11.73 -13.03 -5.11
N CYS A 300 11.56 -12.06 -4.22
CA CYS A 300 10.69 -10.91 -4.45
C CYS A 300 11.48 -9.60 -4.47
N VAL A 301 11.13 -8.69 -5.39
CA VAL A 301 11.79 -7.39 -5.53
C VAL A 301 10.92 -6.28 -4.97
N ALA A 302 11.48 -5.48 -4.07
CA ALA A 302 10.89 -4.23 -3.62
C ALA A 302 11.78 -3.07 -4.06
N ILE A 303 11.25 -2.21 -4.92
CA ILE A 303 12.02 -1.16 -5.58
C ILE A 303 11.25 0.16 -5.61
N LEU A 304 11.96 1.26 -5.35
CA LEU A 304 11.51 2.64 -5.51
C LEU A 304 12.64 3.46 -6.16
N LYS A 305 12.27 4.57 -6.78
CA LYS A 305 13.24 5.54 -7.31
C LYS A 305 14.16 6.06 -6.21
N PRO A 306 15.42 6.43 -6.53
CA PRO A 306 16.39 6.98 -5.59
C PRO A 306 16.03 8.42 -5.17
N VAL A 307 14.88 8.57 -4.49
CA VAL A 307 14.36 9.84 -4.00
C VAL A 307 14.47 9.85 -2.48
N GLU A 308 15.06 10.91 -1.93
CA GLU A 308 15.34 11.03 -0.48
C GLU A 308 14.09 10.80 0.39
N ALA A 309 12.96 11.36 -0.04
CA ALA A 309 11.70 11.20 0.69
C ALA A 309 11.25 9.73 0.83
N TYR A 310 11.62 8.86 -0.09
CA TYR A 310 11.25 7.44 -0.02
C TYR A 310 12.01 6.64 1.03
N LYS A 311 13.13 7.15 1.53
CA LYS A 311 13.86 6.55 2.66
C LYS A 311 13.04 6.48 3.95
N THR A 312 11.96 7.26 4.03
CA THR A 312 11.07 7.31 5.19
C THR A 312 9.95 6.27 5.17
N THR A 313 9.80 5.49 4.08
CA THR A 313 8.62 4.65 3.86
C THR A 313 8.78 3.22 4.38
N TYR A 314 7.65 2.64 4.81
CA TYR A 314 7.48 1.19 5.00
C TYR A 314 6.55 0.64 3.92
N PRO A 315 7.06 0.19 2.76
CA PRO A 315 6.23 -0.38 1.69
C PRO A 315 5.57 -1.69 2.14
N ASN A 316 4.25 -1.77 2.07
CA ASN A 316 3.48 -2.91 2.56
C ASN A 316 3.90 -4.24 1.92
N LYS A 317 4.29 -4.21 0.62
CA LYS A 317 4.72 -5.39 -0.13
C LYS A 317 5.92 -6.12 0.49
N VAL A 318 6.84 -5.40 1.15
CA VAL A 318 8.00 -6.01 1.81
C VAL A 318 7.54 -6.98 2.90
N PHE A 319 6.57 -6.54 3.72
CA PHE A 319 6.01 -7.38 4.77
C PHE A 319 5.21 -8.57 4.21
N ASP A 320 4.51 -8.40 3.08
CA ASP A 320 3.81 -9.50 2.40
C ASP A 320 4.84 -10.55 1.87
N TYR A 321 5.97 -10.10 1.29
CA TYR A 321 7.03 -10.98 0.81
C TYR A 321 7.69 -11.76 1.94
N MET A 322 8.09 -11.06 3.01
CA MET A 322 8.63 -11.67 4.23
C MET A 322 7.62 -12.66 4.82
N CYS A 323 6.35 -12.29 4.88
CA CYS A 323 5.29 -13.12 5.43
C CYS A 323 5.07 -14.41 4.63
N ALA A 324 5.22 -14.35 3.32
CA ALA A 324 5.19 -15.52 2.43
C ALA A 324 6.47 -16.39 2.47
N GLY A 325 7.45 -16.02 3.30
CA GLY A 325 8.72 -16.74 3.41
C GLY A 325 9.59 -16.62 2.15
N ARG A 326 9.54 -15.47 1.45
CA ARG A 326 10.36 -15.24 0.25
C ARG A 326 11.46 -14.23 0.53
N PRO A 327 12.71 -14.50 0.11
CA PRO A 327 13.80 -13.54 0.26
C PRO A 327 13.51 -12.27 -0.52
N VAL A 328 13.91 -11.13 0.05
CA VAL A 328 13.63 -9.81 -0.52
C VAL A 328 14.89 -9.23 -1.15
N ILE A 329 14.84 -8.93 -2.45
CA ILE A 329 15.83 -8.03 -3.07
C ILE A 329 15.30 -6.62 -2.88
N LEU A 330 15.96 -5.85 -2.02
CA LEU A 330 15.51 -4.53 -1.60
C LEU A 330 16.31 -3.42 -2.28
N ALA A 331 15.67 -2.74 -3.24
CA ALA A 331 16.18 -1.52 -3.88
C ALA A 331 15.50 -0.27 -3.30
N ILE A 332 15.45 -0.17 -1.97
CA ILE A 332 14.91 0.95 -1.21
C ILE A 332 15.80 1.17 0.01
N ASP A 333 16.38 2.36 0.11
CA ASP A 333 17.21 2.73 1.27
C ASP A 333 16.35 3.31 2.42
N GLY A 334 16.99 3.56 3.58
CA GLY A 334 16.35 4.16 4.74
C GLY A 334 15.70 3.14 5.69
N VAL A 335 14.61 3.53 6.35
CA VAL A 335 14.03 2.79 7.48
C VAL A 335 13.62 1.35 7.14
N ILE A 336 13.21 1.06 5.90
CA ILE A 336 12.85 -0.31 5.49
C ILE A 336 14.07 -1.21 5.31
N ARG A 337 15.23 -0.64 4.96
CA ARG A 337 16.50 -1.38 4.88
C ARG A 337 16.90 -1.91 6.25
N GLU A 338 16.69 -1.12 7.31
CA GLU A 338 16.95 -1.54 8.69
C GLU A 338 16.11 -2.78 9.06
N VAL A 339 14.85 -2.83 8.63
CA VAL A 339 13.95 -3.98 8.85
C VAL A 339 14.49 -5.24 8.16
N VAL A 340 14.83 -5.14 6.87
CA VAL A 340 15.32 -6.28 6.08
C VAL A 340 16.65 -6.78 6.61
N ALA A 341 17.54 -5.86 7.03
CA ALA A 341 18.83 -6.20 7.61
C ALA A 341 18.69 -6.85 9.00
N ALA A 342 17.82 -6.29 9.87
CA ALA A 342 17.59 -6.85 11.21
C ALA A 342 16.91 -8.24 11.15
N ALA A 343 16.12 -8.50 10.13
CA ALA A 343 15.48 -9.79 9.89
C ALA A 343 16.41 -10.80 9.20
N ASP A 344 17.54 -10.38 8.66
CA ASP A 344 18.40 -11.19 7.77
C ASP A 344 17.61 -11.93 6.70
N CYS A 345 16.73 -11.19 5.99
CA CYS A 345 15.70 -11.78 5.12
C CYS A 345 15.86 -11.40 3.65
N GLY A 346 17.00 -10.83 3.26
CA GLY A 346 17.19 -10.43 1.87
C GLY A 346 18.47 -9.68 1.60
N ILE A 347 18.62 -9.26 0.36
CA ILE A 347 19.79 -8.55 -0.16
C ILE A 347 19.42 -7.10 -0.45
N PHE A 348 20.08 -6.16 0.22
CA PHE A 348 19.97 -4.74 -0.13
C PHE A 348 20.85 -4.43 -1.33
N ILE A 349 20.28 -3.67 -2.28
CA ILE A 349 21.01 -3.08 -3.40
C ILE A 349 20.74 -1.57 -3.46
N PRO A 350 21.69 -0.75 -3.94
CA PRO A 350 21.43 0.67 -4.13
C PRO A 350 20.27 0.89 -5.12
N PRO A 351 19.31 1.78 -4.79
CA PRO A 351 18.21 2.11 -5.72
C PRO A 351 18.73 2.67 -7.05
N GLY A 352 18.15 2.22 -8.18
CA GLY A 352 18.54 2.62 -9.53
C GLY A 352 19.64 1.77 -10.16
N GLU A 353 20.23 0.80 -9.45
CA GLU A 353 21.36 0.00 -9.94
C GLU A 353 20.91 -1.38 -10.47
N ALA A 354 20.68 -1.47 -11.78
CA ALA A 354 20.28 -2.71 -12.45
C ALA A 354 21.34 -3.82 -12.35
N GLN A 355 22.63 -3.48 -12.40
CA GLN A 355 23.72 -4.45 -12.29
C GLN A 355 23.75 -5.12 -10.91
N SER A 356 23.58 -4.33 -9.85
CA SER A 356 23.50 -4.82 -8.48
C SER A 356 22.27 -5.72 -8.27
N LEU A 357 21.14 -5.39 -8.92
CA LEU A 357 19.93 -6.20 -8.90
C LEU A 357 20.18 -7.56 -9.59
N ALA A 358 20.75 -7.57 -10.79
CA ALA A 358 21.08 -8.80 -11.50
C ALA A 358 22.07 -9.67 -10.70
N GLN A 359 23.07 -9.06 -10.06
CA GLN A 359 24.01 -9.79 -9.22
C GLN A 359 23.33 -10.40 -7.99
N ALA A 360 22.41 -9.67 -7.32
CA ALA A 360 21.62 -10.20 -6.20
C ALA A 360 20.77 -11.43 -6.62
N VAL A 361 20.16 -11.40 -7.80
CA VAL A 361 19.44 -12.56 -8.36
C VAL A 361 20.38 -13.75 -8.54
N ARG A 362 21.54 -13.56 -9.17
CA ARG A 362 22.53 -14.63 -9.36
C ARG A 362 23.02 -15.22 -8.03
N THR A 363 23.18 -14.38 -7.01
CA THR A 363 23.56 -14.85 -5.67
C THR A 363 22.50 -15.79 -5.07
N LEU A 364 21.20 -15.42 -5.19
CA LEU A 364 20.11 -16.24 -4.68
C LEU A 364 19.92 -17.55 -5.49
N VAL A 365 20.16 -17.51 -6.80
CA VAL A 365 20.16 -18.71 -7.66
C VAL A 365 21.29 -19.68 -7.29
N ALA A 366 22.48 -19.14 -7.00
CA ALA A 366 23.67 -19.93 -6.70
C ALA A 366 23.59 -20.65 -5.33
N ASP A 367 22.84 -20.12 -4.36
CA ASP A 367 22.66 -20.72 -3.04
C ASP A 367 21.17 -20.80 -2.63
N PRO A 368 20.44 -21.82 -3.14
CA PRO A 368 19.02 -21.99 -2.83
C PRO A 368 18.74 -22.27 -1.35
N PHE A 369 19.72 -22.85 -0.64
CA PHE A 369 19.57 -23.14 0.80
C PHE A 369 19.54 -21.84 1.60
N HIS A 370 20.54 -20.99 1.43
CA HIS A 370 20.60 -19.68 2.11
C HIS A 370 19.45 -18.77 1.67
N SER A 371 19.04 -18.81 0.38
CA SER A 371 17.86 -18.10 -0.12
C SER A 371 16.60 -18.47 0.66
N ARG A 372 16.38 -19.78 0.90
CA ARG A 372 15.26 -20.27 1.69
C ARG A 372 15.34 -19.87 3.17
N GLU A 373 16.54 -19.90 3.77
CA GLU A 373 16.78 -19.45 5.14
C GLU A 373 16.40 -17.99 5.31
N MET A 374 16.84 -17.09 4.42
CA MET A 374 16.44 -15.68 4.40
C MET A 374 14.90 -15.54 4.38
N GLY A 375 14.21 -16.32 3.54
CA GLY A 375 12.75 -16.29 3.49
C GLY A 375 12.10 -16.66 4.84
N LEU A 376 12.57 -17.72 5.49
CA LEU A 376 12.06 -18.16 6.80
C LEU A 376 12.36 -17.15 7.90
N ASN A 377 13.54 -16.54 7.90
CA ASN A 377 13.90 -15.45 8.81
C ASN A 377 12.94 -14.26 8.67
N GLY A 378 12.63 -13.87 7.44
CA GLY A 378 11.64 -12.83 7.16
C GLY A 378 10.25 -13.17 7.71
N ARG A 379 9.80 -14.41 7.51
CA ARG A 379 8.53 -14.90 8.06
C ARG A 379 8.49 -14.79 9.59
N HIS A 380 9.48 -15.31 10.26
CA HIS A 380 9.57 -15.25 11.74
C HIS A 380 9.59 -13.81 12.25
N PHE A 381 10.33 -12.93 11.57
CA PHE A 381 10.41 -11.52 11.96
C PHE A 381 9.09 -10.79 11.85
N VAL A 382 8.30 -11.03 10.77
CA VAL A 382 6.96 -10.45 10.60
C VAL A 382 6.00 -10.97 11.66
N GLU A 383 6.02 -12.27 11.95
CA GLU A 383 5.17 -12.87 13.00
C GLU A 383 5.38 -12.23 14.37
N THR A 384 6.61 -11.85 14.67
CA THR A 384 7.01 -11.30 15.98
C THR A 384 6.80 -9.78 16.06
N HIS A 385 7.13 -9.01 14.98
CA HIS A 385 7.24 -7.56 15.06
C HIS A 385 6.23 -6.80 14.20
N PHE A 386 5.71 -7.44 13.14
CA PHE A 386 4.84 -6.78 12.15
C PHE A 386 3.56 -7.56 11.85
N ASN A 387 3.11 -8.36 12.82
CA ASN A 387 1.88 -9.14 12.76
C ASN A 387 0.66 -8.21 12.74
N ARG A 388 -0.06 -8.15 11.62
CA ARG A 388 -1.16 -7.21 11.41
C ARG A 388 -2.30 -7.34 12.43
N PRO A 389 -2.77 -8.53 12.82
CA PRO A 389 -3.69 -8.68 13.95
C PRO A 389 -3.24 -7.99 15.24
N GLN A 390 -1.97 -8.13 15.63
CA GLN A 390 -1.43 -7.47 16.82
C GLN A 390 -1.33 -5.94 16.64
N LEU A 391 -0.98 -5.47 15.45
CA LEU A 391 -0.98 -4.04 15.11
C LEU A 391 -2.40 -3.46 15.11
N ALA A 392 -3.39 -4.24 14.69
CA ALA A 392 -4.80 -3.86 14.78
C ALA A 392 -5.29 -3.78 16.23
N GLU A 393 -4.80 -4.67 17.11
CA GLU A 393 -5.08 -4.58 18.54
C GLU A 393 -4.50 -3.29 19.15
N LYS A 394 -3.26 -2.95 18.82
CA LYS A 394 -2.65 -1.66 19.21
C LYS A 394 -3.50 -0.47 18.76
N LEU A 395 -3.99 -0.49 17.51
CA LEU A 395 -4.87 0.55 16.99
C LEU A 395 -6.20 0.61 17.73
N ALA A 396 -6.80 -0.56 18.07
CA ALA A 396 -8.04 -0.63 18.83
C ALA A 396 -7.89 0.01 20.21
N LEU A 397 -6.84 -0.35 20.95
CA LEU A 397 -6.55 0.21 22.27
C LEU A 397 -6.33 1.72 22.23
N LEU A 398 -5.65 2.22 21.18
CA LEU A 398 -5.49 3.65 20.95
C LEU A 398 -6.84 4.34 20.76
N MET A 399 -7.71 3.79 19.90
CA MET A 399 -9.04 4.36 19.63
C MET A 399 -9.96 4.30 20.85
N GLU A 400 -9.89 3.21 21.62
CA GLU A 400 -10.64 3.07 22.89
C GLU A 400 -10.18 4.09 23.95
N GLY A 401 -8.87 4.38 23.98
CA GLY A 401 -8.29 5.41 24.85
C GLY A 401 -8.80 6.81 24.53
N MET A 402 -8.95 7.14 23.24
CA MET A 402 -9.46 8.46 22.80
C MET A 402 -10.90 8.75 23.24
N LEU A 403 -11.70 7.73 23.58
CA LEU A 403 -13.08 7.92 24.07
C LEU A 403 -13.15 8.15 25.58
N LYS A 404 -12.05 7.95 26.31
CA LYS A 404 -11.98 8.12 27.77
C LYS A 404 -11.40 9.47 28.17
N GLU A 405 -10.79 10.16 27.24
CA GLU A 405 -10.25 11.52 27.38
C GLU A 405 -11.31 12.59 27.05
#